data_7a9d2630d8b23d7955ee0f0703906c42
#
_entry.id   7a9d2630d8b23d7955ee0f0703906c42
#
_cell.length_a   1.000
_cell.length_b   1.000
_cell.length_c   1.000
_cell.angle_alpha   90.00
_cell.angle_beta   90.00
_cell.angle_gamma   90.00
#
_symmetry.space_group_name_H-M   'P 1'
#
loop_
_entity.id
_entity.type
_entity.pdbx_description
1 polymer ?
#
loop_
_entity_poly.entity_id
_entity_poly.type
_entity_poly.pdbx_seq_one_letter_code
_entity_poly.pdbx_strand_id
1 'polypeptide(L)'
;MRVKVLGFDSFQKLYVSDPFFAVVIEKIQNNQQSDFVLQDGFVFNGTQLCIPECSLRPKIIQELHGEGYVGRDRTYLLVAVSYFWPSLRKEVGRFVARCRICQVAKGGATNAGLYMPLPVPIRSWSDISMDFVLGLPRTQRGFDSIFVVVDRF
;
A
#
# COMPACT_ATOMS: atom_id res chain seq x y z
N MET A 1 9.51 -30.24 3.42
CA MET A 1 8.29 -30.10 4.24
C MET A 1 7.17 -29.70 3.28
N ARG A 2 6.24 -30.61 2.93
CA ARG A 2 5.11 -30.28 2.04
C ARG A 2 4.07 -29.54 2.85
N VAL A 3 3.96 -28.25 2.66
CA VAL A 3 2.84 -27.48 3.21
C VAL A 3 1.62 -27.78 2.36
N LYS A 4 0.74 -28.65 2.85
CA LYS A 4 -0.59 -28.87 2.27
C LYS A 4 -1.47 -27.67 2.67
N VAL A 5 -1.52 -26.66 1.84
CA VAL A 5 -2.48 -25.58 2.01
C VAL A 5 -3.82 -26.09 1.50
N LEU A 6 -4.78 -26.25 2.40
CA LEU A 6 -6.15 -26.67 2.09
C LEU A 6 -6.76 -25.76 1.01
N GLY A 7 -7.14 -26.34 -0.12
CA GLY A 7 -7.74 -25.63 -1.27
C GLY A 7 -6.91 -25.59 -2.54
N PHE A 8 -5.64 -26.03 -2.52
CA PHE A 8 -4.77 -26.02 -3.70
C PHE A 8 -5.03 -27.18 -4.69
N ASP A 9 -5.66 -28.26 -4.26
CA ASP A 9 -6.01 -29.38 -5.16
C ASP A 9 -7.01 -28.98 -6.27
N SER A 10 -7.71 -27.84 -6.09
CA SER A 10 -8.65 -27.29 -7.07
C SER A 10 -7.99 -26.43 -8.14
N PHE A 11 -6.75 -25.97 -7.94
CA PHE A 11 -6.09 -25.03 -8.85
C PHE A 11 -5.83 -25.58 -10.24
N GLN A 12 -5.45 -26.86 -10.32
CA GLN A 12 -5.16 -27.50 -11.60
C GLN A 12 -6.36 -27.42 -12.57
N LYS A 13 -7.58 -27.55 -12.03
CA LYS A 13 -8.81 -27.42 -12.83
C LYS A 13 -9.11 -25.96 -13.18
N LEU A 14 -8.76 -25.02 -12.29
CA LEU A 14 -9.02 -23.60 -12.49
C LEU A 14 -8.07 -22.96 -13.53
N TYR A 15 -6.87 -23.48 -13.69
CA TYR A 15 -5.96 -22.99 -14.75
C TYR A 15 -6.52 -23.22 -16.15
N VAL A 16 -7.23 -24.33 -16.37
CA VAL A 16 -7.84 -24.63 -17.67
C VAL A 16 -9.01 -23.71 -17.97
N SER A 17 -9.73 -23.27 -16.93
CA SER A 17 -10.87 -22.36 -17.08
C SER A 17 -10.47 -20.88 -17.15
N ASP A 18 -9.26 -20.53 -16.70
CA ASP A 18 -8.74 -19.15 -16.76
C ASP A 18 -8.19 -18.85 -18.17
N PRO A 19 -8.73 -17.83 -18.89
CA PRO A 19 -8.34 -17.56 -20.28
C PRO A 19 -6.84 -17.28 -20.47
N PHE A 20 -6.20 -16.65 -19.49
CA PHE A 20 -4.78 -16.36 -19.56
C PHE A 20 -3.93 -17.60 -19.31
N PHE A 21 -4.22 -18.35 -18.25
CA PHE A 21 -3.42 -19.50 -17.88
C PHE A 21 -3.66 -20.72 -18.79
N ALA A 22 -4.82 -20.83 -19.41
CA ALA A 22 -5.09 -21.86 -20.42
C ALA A 22 -4.09 -21.73 -21.59
N VAL A 23 -3.89 -20.50 -22.11
CA VAL A 23 -2.91 -20.22 -23.18
C VAL A 23 -1.47 -20.47 -22.71
N VAL A 24 -1.16 -20.15 -21.46
CA VAL A 24 0.18 -20.40 -20.88
C VAL A 24 0.46 -21.90 -20.80
N ILE A 25 -0.49 -22.70 -20.34
CA ILE A 25 -0.34 -24.15 -20.25
C ILE A 25 -0.17 -24.78 -21.64
N GLU A 26 -0.95 -24.33 -22.62
CA GLU A 26 -0.84 -24.80 -24.00
C GLU A 26 0.56 -24.54 -24.57
N LYS A 27 1.12 -23.35 -24.34
CA LYS A 27 2.50 -23.01 -24.75
C LYS A 27 3.54 -23.89 -24.08
N ILE A 28 3.39 -24.18 -22.78
CA ILE A 28 4.29 -25.06 -22.03
C ILE A 28 4.22 -26.48 -22.58
N GLN A 29 3.03 -27.00 -22.86
CA GLN A 29 2.83 -28.35 -23.43
C GLN A 29 3.42 -28.49 -24.83
N ASN A 30 3.38 -27.41 -25.63
CA ASN A 30 3.95 -27.37 -26.98
C ASN A 30 5.46 -27.05 -27.01
N ASN A 31 6.15 -27.10 -25.86
CA ASN A 31 7.58 -26.77 -25.73
C ASN A 31 7.95 -25.39 -26.31
N GLN A 32 7.03 -24.43 -26.33
CA GLN A 32 7.31 -23.08 -26.75
C GLN A 32 8.01 -22.33 -25.61
N GLN A 33 8.92 -21.42 -25.98
CA GLN A 33 9.64 -20.60 -25.01
C GLN A 33 8.64 -19.77 -24.19
N SER A 34 8.66 -19.94 -22.89
CA SER A 34 7.76 -19.30 -21.93
C SER A 34 8.52 -19.00 -20.65
N ASP A 35 8.23 -17.83 -20.06
CA ASP A 35 8.74 -17.46 -18.73
C ASP A 35 8.06 -18.24 -17.59
N PHE A 36 7.03 -19.03 -17.95
CA PHE A 36 6.24 -19.81 -17.02
C PHE A 36 6.68 -21.27 -17.02
N VAL A 37 6.70 -21.87 -15.85
CA VAL A 37 7.06 -23.28 -15.64
C VAL A 37 5.90 -24.01 -14.93
N LEU A 38 5.57 -25.22 -15.40
CA LEU A 38 4.62 -26.10 -14.75
C LEU A 38 5.37 -27.10 -13.86
N GLN A 39 5.17 -27.02 -12.55
CA GLN A 39 5.79 -27.90 -11.56
C GLN A 39 4.73 -28.44 -10.60
N ASP A 40 4.67 -29.76 -10.43
CA ASP A 40 3.68 -30.45 -9.55
C ASP A 40 2.21 -30.04 -9.82
N GLY A 41 1.88 -29.64 -11.04
CA GLY A 41 0.54 -29.20 -11.44
C GLY A 41 0.24 -27.74 -11.13
N PHE A 42 1.25 -26.95 -10.72
CA PHE A 42 1.15 -25.51 -10.47
C PHE A 42 1.97 -24.75 -11.49
N VAL A 43 1.45 -23.62 -11.93
CA VAL A 43 2.15 -22.70 -12.83
C VAL A 43 2.92 -21.69 -12.01
N PHE A 44 4.19 -21.51 -12.34
CA PHE A 44 5.08 -20.53 -11.73
C PHE A 44 5.59 -19.52 -12.76
N ASN A 45 5.73 -18.28 -12.36
CA ASN A 45 6.46 -17.24 -13.08
C ASN A 45 7.74 -16.92 -12.29
N GLY A 46 8.87 -17.50 -12.70
CA GLY A 46 10.08 -17.53 -11.88
C GLY A 46 9.81 -18.20 -10.52
N THR A 47 9.90 -17.46 -9.43
CA THR A 47 9.63 -17.96 -8.05
C THR A 47 8.20 -17.71 -7.57
N GLN A 48 7.39 -17.01 -8.38
CA GLN A 48 6.05 -16.61 -8.00
C GLN A 48 5.02 -17.69 -8.40
N LEU A 49 4.18 -18.09 -7.46
CA LEU A 49 3.05 -18.98 -7.76
C LEU A 49 1.96 -18.21 -8.51
N CYS A 50 1.59 -18.71 -9.68
CA CYS A 50 0.50 -18.16 -10.47
C CYS A 50 -0.87 -18.51 -9.88
N ILE A 51 -1.73 -17.52 -9.63
CA ILE A 51 -3.07 -17.73 -9.07
C ILE A 51 -4.11 -17.50 -10.16
N PRO A 52 -4.88 -18.56 -10.57
CA PRO A 52 -5.97 -18.41 -11.52
C PRO A 52 -7.11 -17.55 -10.95
N GLU A 53 -8.04 -17.13 -11.78
CA GLU A 53 -9.18 -16.32 -11.34
C GLU A 53 -10.06 -17.13 -10.39
N CYS A 54 -9.99 -16.78 -9.10
CA CYS A 54 -10.72 -17.47 -8.04
C CYS A 54 -10.82 -16.61 -6.77
N SER A 55 -11.61 -17.09 -5.81
CA SER A 55 -11.85 -16.42 -4.52
C SER A 55 -10.61 -16.29 -3.62
N LEU A 56 -9.50 -16.94 -3.99
CA LEU A 56 -8.25 -16.84 -3.22
C LEU A 56 -7.48 -15.55 -3.49
N ARG A 57 -7.56 -14.96 -4.70
CA ARG A 57 -6.92 -13.68 -4.99
C ARG A 57 -7.27 -12.58 -3.96
N PRO A 58 -8.56 -12.28 -3.71
CA PRO A 58 -8.91 -11.28 -2.70
C PRO A 58 -8.52 -11.67 -1.28
N LYS A 59 -8.52 -12.96 -0.93
CA LYS A 59 -8.08 -13.43 0.39
C LYS A 59 -6.59 -13.22 0.60
N ILE A 60 -5.75 -13.55 -0.39
CA ILE A 60 -4.30 -13.30 -0.35
C ILE A 60 -4.01 -11.81 -0.17
N ILE A 61 -4.70 -10.95 -0.95
CA ILE A 61 -4.54 -9.49 -0.82
C ILE A 61 -4.96 -9.04 0.57
N GLN A 62 -6.08 -9.53 1.09
CA GLN A 62 -6.61 -9.17 2.40
C GLN A 62 -5.65 -9.55 3.53
N GLU A 63 -5.10 -10.75 3.49
CA GLU A 63 -4.17 -11.25 4.51
C GLU A 63 -2.89 -10.39 4.55
N LEU A 64 -2.21 -10.25 3.41
CA LEU A 64 -0.97 -9.50 3.33
C LEU A 64 -1.15 -7.98 3.53
N HIS A 65 -2.29 -7.43 3.14
CA HIS A 65 -2.62 -6.04 3.44
C HIS A 65 -2.93 -5.83 4.92
N GLY A 66 -3.57 -6.82 5.57
CA GLY A 66 -3.97 -6.78 6.98
C GLY A 66 -2.80 -6.80 7.96
N GLU A 67 -1.63 -7.31 7.58
CA GLU A 67 -0.45 -7.34 8.44
C GLU A 67 0.05 -5.95 8.87
N GLY A 68 -0.27 -4.89 8.13
CA GLY A 68 0.16 -3.53 8.48
C GLY A 68 -0.67 -2.42 7.84
N TYR A 69 -1.77 -2.73 7.17
CA TYR A 69 -2.64 -1.77 6.45
C TYR A 69 -1.84 -0.79 5.58
N VAL A 70 -0.83 -1.32 4.95
CA VAL A 70 0.11 -0.55 4.11
C VAL A 70 -0.57 -0.05 2.84
N GLY A 71 -0.05 1.03 2.26
CA GLY A 71 -0.61 1.61 1.04
C GLY A 71 -0.55 0.66 -0.17
N ARG A 72 -1.19 1.07 -1.27
CA ARG A 72 -1.36 0.27 -2.50
C ARG A 72 -0.05 -0.34 -3.02
N ASP A 73 0.99 0.47 -3.17
CA ASP A 73 2.22 0.00 -3.82
C ASP A 73 2.99 -0.98 -2.92
N ARG A 74 2.97 -0.77 -1.61
CA ARG A 74 3.59 -1.70 -0.66
C ARG A 74 2.80 -3.00 -0.55
N THR A 75 1.47 -2.96 -0.53
CA THR A 75 0.64 -4.19 -0.61
C THR A 75 0.93 -4.97 -1.89
N TYR A 76 1.02 -4.27 -3.04
CA TYR A 76 1.39 -4.91 -4.30
C TYR A 76 2.74 -5.63 -4.21
N LEU A 77 3.76 -4.99 -3.67
CA LEU A 77 5.08 -5.59 -3.51
C LEU A 77 5.04 -6.82 -2.60
N LEU A 78 4.32 -6.76 -1.48
CA LEU A 78 4.17 -7.91 -0.56
C LEU A 78 3.54 -9.11 -1.26
N VAL A 79 2.48 -8.90 -2.05
CA VAL A 79 1.83 -9.99 -2.80
C VAL A 79 2.74 -10.48 -3.93
N ALA A 80 3.38 -9.58 -4.67
CA ALA A 80 4.22 -9.90 -5.82
C ALA A 80 5.53 -10.65 -5.46
N VAL A 81 5.94 -10.67 -4.20
CA VAL A 81 7.07 -11.51 -3.77
C VAL A 81 6.81 -13.00 -4.01
N SER A 82 5.58 -13.46 -3.77
CA SER A 82 5.23 -14.88 -3.76
C SER A 82 4.19 -15.28 -4.80
N TYR A 83 3.40 -14.33 -5.28
CA TYR A 83 2.25 -14.61 -6.14
C TYR A 83 2.23 -13.76 -7.40
N PHE A 84 1.67 -14.33 -8.48
CA PHE A 84 1.53 -13.66 -9.75
C PHE A 84 0.16 -13.92 -10.39
N TRP A 85 -0.44 -12.88 -10.95
CA TRP A 85 -1.50 -12.93 -11.97
C TRP A 85 -1.56 -11.59 -12.73
N PRO A 86 -2.05 -11.56 -13.98
CA PRO A 86 -1.94 -10.37 -14.85
C PRO A 86 -2.59 -9.11 -14.29
N SER A 87 -3.71 -9.25 -13.58
CA SER A 87 -4.48 -8.14 -13.01
C SER A 87 -4.10 -7.77 -11.58
N LEU A 88 -3.05 -8.37 -11.00
CA LEU A 88 -2.63 -8.21 -9.60
C LEU A 88 -2.58 -6.74 -9.17
N ARG A 89 -1.86 -5.90 -9.90
CA ARG A 89 -1.71 -4.48 -9.55
C ARG A 89 -3.04 -3.73 -9.51
N LYS A 90 -3.93 -4.03 -10.47
CA LYS A 90 -5.26 -3.43 -10.56
C LYS A 90 -6.18 -3.90 -9.43
N GLU A 91 -6.12 -5.18 -9.08
CA GLU A 91 -6.93 -5.76 -8.02
C GLU A 91 -6.50 -5.27 -6.64
N VAL A 92 -5.19 -5.22 -6.37
CA VAL A 92 -4.65 -4.61 -5.15
C VAL A 92 -5.08 -3.14 -5.04
N GLY A 93 -5.00 -2.38 -6.14
CA GLY A 93 -5.45 -0.99 -6.15
C GLY A 93 -6.92 -0.83 -5.78
N ARG A 94 -7.79 -1.66 -6.36
CA ARG A 94 -9.23 -1.68 -6.04
C ARG A 94 -9.51 -2.10 -4.59
N PHE A 95 -8.77 -3.08 -4.08
CA PHE A 95 -8.92 -3.55 -2.72
C PHE A 95 -8.55 -2.48 -1.71
N VAL A 96 -7.37 -1.88 -1.83
CA VAL A 96 -6.88 -0.84 -0.90
C VAL A 96 -7.75 0.42 -0.96
N ALA A 97 -8.24 0.80 -2.16
CA ALA A 97 -9.16 1.92 -2.31
C ALA A 97 -10.51 1.73 -1.56
N ARG A 98 -10.91 0.48 -1.31
CA ARG A 98 -12.14 0.14 -0.57
C ARG A 98 -11.87 -0.22 0.89
N CYS A 99 -10.63 -0.31 1.31
CA CYS A 99 -10.27 -0.64 2.69
C CYS A 99 -10.66 0.51 3.62
N ARG A 100 -11.66 0.29 4.47
CA ARG A 100 -12.19 1.29 5.39
C ARG A 100 -11.12 1.81 6.36
N ILE A 101 -10.27 0.93 6.87
CA ILE A 101 -9.18 1.29 7.79
C ILE A 101 -8.20 2.25 7.09
N CYS A 102 -7.77 1.91 5.86
CA CYS A 102 -6.88 2.78 5.10
C CYS A 102 -7.53 4.12 4.72
N GLN A 103 -8.84 4.15 4.45
CA GLN A 103 -9.54 5.39 4.12
C GLN A 103 -9.65 6.33 5.32
N VAL A 104 -9.90 5.78 6.52
CA VAL A 104 -9.97 6.56 7.76
C VAL A 104 -8.57 7.03 8.20
N ALA A 105 -7.55 6.16 8.06
CA ALA A 105 -6.17 6.49 8.44
C ALA A 105 -5.50 7.49 7.48
N LYS A 106 -5.92 7.55 6.22
CA LYS A 106 -5.53 8.62 5.31
C LYS A 106 -6.33 9.86 5.66
N GLY A 107 -5.77 10.70 6.53
CA GLY A 107 -6.27 12.07 6.71
C GLY A 107 -6.49 12.71 5.35
N GLY A 108 -7.61 13.42 5.16
CA GLY A 108 -7.84 14.17 3.93
C GLY A 108 -6.60 15.02 3.63
N ALA A 109 -6.19 15.08 2.37
CA ALA A 109 -5.16 16.01 1.93
C ALA A 109 -5.68 17.42 2.22
N THR A 110 -5.35 17.95 3.40
CA THR A 110 -5.62 19.35 3.73
C THR A 110 -4.49 20.17 3.13
N ASN A 111 -4.78 21.41 2.78
CA ASN A 111 -3.75 22.38 2.39
C ASN A 111 -2.85 22.77 3.57
N ALA A 112 -2.96 22.10 4.71
CA ALA A 112 -2.10 22.31 5.86
C ALA A 112 -0.65 21.98 5.49
N GLY A 113 0.21 22.98 5.61
CA GLY A 113 1.62 22.90 5.20
C GLY A 113 1.93 23.44 3.81
N LEU A 114 0.95 23.81 3.00
CA LEU A 114 1.22 24.61 1.81
C LEU A 114 1.58 26.04 2.23
N TYR A 115 2.74 26.50 1.76
CA TYR A 115 3.17 27.87 1.98
C TYR A 115 2.22 28.82 1.22
N MET A 116 1.45 29.58 1.97
CA MET A 116 0.65 30.68 1.44
C MET A 116 1.26 31.98 1.98
N PRO A 117 1.80 32.84 1.12
CA PRO A 117 2.32 34.14 1.57
C PRO A 117 1.16 34.94 2.14
N LEU A 118 1.33 35.39 3.37
CA LEU A 118 0.37 36.28 4.01
C LEU A 118 0.62 37.70 3.48
N PRO A 119 -0.44 38.52 3.32
CA PRO A 119 -0.28 39.91 2.92
C PRO A 119 0.60 40.67 3.92
N VAL A 120 1.45 41.58 3.41
CA VAL A 120 2.26 42.42 4.27
C VAL A 120 1.36 43.46 4.96
N PRO A 121 1.40 43.61 6.28
CA PRO A 121 0.62 44.61 7.01
C PRO A 121 0.98 46.02 6.56
N ILE A 122 0.01 46.94 6.65
CA ILE A 122 0.21 48.35 6.27
C ILE A 122 0.71 49.19 7.47
N ARG A 123 0.52 48.68 8.69
CA ARG A 123 0.86 49.39 9.92
C ARG A 123 1.55 48.43 10.89
N SER A 124 2.50 48.96 11.66
CA SER A 124 3.09 48.24 12.78
C SER A 124 2.03 47.88 13.81
N TRP A 125 2.12 46.67 14.37
CA TRP A 125 1.24 46.15 15.43
C TRP A 125 -0.22 45.93 15.01
N SER A 126 -0.53 45.95 13.73
CA SER A 126 -1.86 45.61 13.22
C SER A 126 -2.06 44.09 13.11
N ASP A 127 -1.02 43.38 12.73
CA ASP A 127 -0.99 41.93 12.57
C ASP A 127 0.20 41.36 13.35
N ILE A 128 -0.11 40.61 14.38
CA ILE A 128 0.89 39.98 15.25
C ILE A 128 0.83 38.46 15.14
N SER A 129 1.99 37.83 15.22
CA SER A 129 2.10 36.37 15.40
C SER A 129 2.51 36.08 16.84
N MET A 130 1.89 35.07 17.44
CA MET A 130 2.16 34.65 18.80
C MET A 130 2.47 33.17 18.86
N ASP A 131 3.47 32.80 19.65
CA ASP A 131 3.87 31.41 19.84
C ASP A 131 4.35 31.18 21.28
N PHE A 132 4.24 29.91 21.74
CA PHE A 132 4.75 29.48 23.01
C PHE A 132 5.85 28.45 22.81
N VAL A 133 7.04 28.74 23.34
CA VAL A 133 8.13 27.76 23.43
C VAL A 133 8.10 27.15 24.81
N LEU A 134 7.77 25.86 24.90
CA LEU A 134 7.62 25.11 26.14
C LEU A 134 8.81 24.16 26.36
N GLY A 135 9.00 23.71 27.59
CA GLY A 135 10.01 22.70 27.93
C GLY A 135 11.46 23.22 27.92
N LEU A 136 11.65 24.50 28.12
CA LEU A 136 12.97 25.09 28.27
C LEU A 136 13.55 24.78 29.67
N PRO A 137 14.90 24.80 29.81
CA PRO A 137 15.52 24.74 31.13
C PRO A 137 14.97 25.82 32.06
N ARG A 138 14.60 25.45 33.28
CA ARG A 138 14.06 26.38 34.26
C ARG A 138 15.03 27.50 34.58
N THR A 139 14.57 28.73 34.49
CA THR A 139 15.30 29.89 34.95
C THR A 139 15.40 29.92 36.46
N GLN A 140 16.26 30.76 37.03
CA GLN A 140 16.35 30.98 38.47
C GLN A 140 15.03 31.44 39.12
N ARG A 141 14.15 32.07 38.33
CA ARG A 141 12.79 32.49 38.75
C ARG A 141 11.72 31.41 38.57
N GLY A 142 12.08 30.19 38.15
CA GLY A 142 11.20 29.05 38.01
C GLY A 142 10.42 28.95 36.70
N PHE A 143 10.67 29.81 35.71
CA PHE A 143 10.03 29.80 34.40
C PHE A 143 10.73 28.79 33.49
N ASP A 144 9.95 28.02 32.69
CA ASP A 144 10.39 27.01 31.75
C ASP A 144 9.77 27.17 30.36
N SER A 145 9.16 28.31 30.11
CA SER A 145 8.49 28.64 28.85
C SER A 145 8.68 30.09 28.48
N ILE A 146 8.62 30.36 27.18
CA ILE A 146 8.70 31.74 26.63
C ILE A 146 7.43 31.93 25.77
N PHE A 147 6.80 33.08 25.98
CA PHE A 147 5.75 33.60 25.10
C PHE A 147 6.41 34.61 24.15
N VAL A 148 6.33 34.32 22.87
CA VAL A 148 6.93 35.15 21.80
C VAL A 148 5.79 35.83 21.06
N VAL A 149 5.93 37.15 20.92
CA VAL A 149 5.04 37.98 20.10
C VAL A 149 5.89 38.71 19.06
N VAL A 150 5.54 38.53 17.80
CA VAL A 150 6.27 39.11 16.66
C VAL A 150 5.30 39.96 15.86
N ASP A 151 5.68 41.20 15.61
CA ASP A 151 5.01 42.05 14.64
C ASP A 151 5.35 41.57 13.23
N ARG A 152 4.34 41.50 12.38
CA ARG A 152 4.51 41.05 10.99
C ARG A 152 4.77 42.17 10.00
N PHE A 153 4.84 43.44 10.47
CA PHE A 153 5.19 44.60 9.65
C PHE A 153 6.65 44.57 9.21
#